data_a4725112f77b3c0d95aff149eb4709e0
#
_entry.id   a4725112f77b3c0d95aff149eb4709e0
#
_cell.length_a   1.000
_cell.length_b   1.000
_cell.length_c   1.000
_cell.angle_alpha   90.00
_cell.angle_beta   90.00
_cell.angle_gamma   90.00
#
_symmetry.space_group_name_H-M   'P 1'
#
loop_
_entity.id
_entity.type
_entity.pdbx_description
1 polymer ?
#
loop_
_entity_poly.entity_id
_entity_poly.type
_entity_poly.pdbx_seq_one_letter_code
_entity_poly.pdbx_strand_id
1 'polypeptide(L)'
;MGLDKAGIYVKSLLNLIEYPPRSYEKIVAIAVTSEGVTQEEIGRHLWAELRPMWNMPREGFQQLYEKLPGPKPPFEEAWRWAGGNPRMLGRLYENGWDVEEVVLRLMREKGLTAEFVRLWGRRLEAAVEDPETLWTGGAPEELVKELEARNLIVYNIYDRRPSFWIDQPPPERDPELGIGKNVAWQTPIHREAVRRALGNV
;
A
#
# COMPACT_ATOMS: atom_id res chain seq x y z
N MET A 1 0.29 -2.60 -16.57
CA MET A 1 1.45 -3.10 -17.37
C MET A 1 1.71 -4.52 -16.86
N GLY A 2 1.73 -5.56 -17.73
CA GLY A 2 1.88 -6.94 -17.24
C GLY A 2 3.23 -7.16 -16.54
N LEU A 3 3.27 -8.07 -15.55
CA LEU A 3 4.47 -8.46 -14.80
C LEU A 3 5.70 -8.75 -15.68
N ASP A 4 5.50 -9.37 -16.84
CA ASP A 4 6.56 -9.66 -17.81
C ASP A 4 7.26 -8.39 -18.33
N LYS A 5 6.52 -7.30 -18.52
CA LYS A 5 7.10 -6.02 -18.98
C LYS A 5 7.89 -5.34 -17.86
N ALA A 6 7.42 -5.40 -16.60
CA ALA A 6 8.15 -4.85 -15.46
C ALA A 6 9.50 -5.56 -15.29
N GLY A 7 9.52 -6.89 -15.38
CA GLY A 7 10.76 -7.69 -15.34
C GLY A 7 11.75 -7.31 -16.43
N ILE A 8 11.29 -7.05 -17.66
CA ILE A 8 12.15 -6.60 -18.77
C ILE A 8 12.80 -5.24 -18.45
N TYR A 9 12.02 -4.28 -17.93
CA TYR A 9 12.57 -2.96 -17.57
C TYR A 9 13.60 -3.06 -16.44
N VAL A 10 13.31 -3.80 -15.38
CA VAL A 10 14.26 -4.04 -14.28
C VAL A 10 15.55 -4.67 -14.82
N LYS A 11 15.43 -5.70 -15.65
CA LYS A 11 16.59 -6.35 -16.26
C LYS A 11 17.39 -5.42 -17.17
N SER A 12 16.74 -4.52 -17.87
CA SER A 12 17.41 -3.49 -18.69
C SER A 12 18.18 -2.49 -17.83
N LEU A 13 17.64 -2.08 -16.69
CA LEU A 13 18.32 -1.20 -15.74
C LEU A 13 19.53 -1.91 -15.09
N LEU A 14 19.38 -3.19 -14.74
CA LEU A 14 20.48 -3.99 -14.20
C LEU A 14 21.60 -4.17 -15.20
N ASN A 15 21.29 -4.38 -16.47
CA ASN A 15 22.30 -4.46 -17.54
C ASN A 15 23.11 -3.17 -17.68
N LEU A 16 22.51 -1.99 -17.44
CA LEU A 16 23.25 -0.72 -17.42
C LEU A 16 24.23 -0.64 -16.26
N ILE A 17 23.94 -1.29 -15.13
CA ILE A 17 24.84 -1.33 -13.98
C ILE A 17 25.97 -2.35 -14.20
N GLU A 18 25.64 -3.52 -14.73
CA GLU A 18 26.62 -4.60 -15.00
C GLU A 18 27.55 -4.27 -16.17
N TYR A 19 27.01 -3.60 -17.19
CA TYR A 19 27.74 -3.24 -18.42
C TYR A 19 27.65 -1.74 -18.69
N PRO A 20 28.25 -0.89 -17.82
CA PRO A 20 28.13 0.56 -17.98
C PRO A 20 28.78 1.03 -19.29
N PRO A 21 28.18 1.99 -20.00
CA PRO A 21 28.80 2.64 -21.13
C PRO A 21 30.15 3.28 -20.71
N ARG A 22 31.17 3.19 -21.54
CA ARG A 22 32.54 3.67 -21.23
C ARG A 22 32.63 5.18 -20.93
N SER A 23 31.60 5.95 -21.24
CA SER A 23 31.53 7.39 -21.04
C SER A 23 31.00 7.85 -19.68
N TYR A 24 30.71 6.94 -18.75
CA TYR A 24 30.14 7.27 -17.44
C TYR A 24 31.03 6.78 -16.30
N GLU A 25 31.26 7.65 -15.33
CA GLU A 25 32.02 7.30 -14.10
C GLU A 25 31.11 6.60 -13.08
N LYS A 26 29.82 6.90 -13.07
CA LYS A 26 28.83 6.34 -12.15
C LYS A 26 27.44 6.31 -12.78
N ILE A 27 26.75 5.19 -12.60
CA ILE A 27 25.33 5.04 -12.97
C ILE A 27 24.56 4.67 -11.71
N VAL A 28 23.47 5.39 -11.45
CA VAL A 28 22.47 5.07 -10.43
C VAL A 28 21.15 4.87 -11.14
N ALA A 29 20.55 3.68 -11.02
CA ALA A 29 19.23 3.39 -11.57
C ALA A 29 18.22 3.33 -10.42
N ILE A 30 17.15 4.10 -10.52
CA ILE A 30 16.05 4.13 -9.54
C ILE A 30 14.77 3.67 -10.23
N ALA A 31 14.21 2.56 -9.76
CA ALA A 31 12.92 2.07 -10.19
C ALA A 31 11.90 2.23 -9.05
N VAL A 32 10.74 2.79 -9.35
CA VAL A 32 9.65 2.98 -8.38
C VAL A 32 8.45 2.15 -8.80
N THR A 33 7.88 1.40 -7.88
CA THR A 33 6.67 0.61 -8.08
C THR A 33 5.72 0.78 -6.92
N SER A 34 4.41 0.69 -7.19
CA SER A 34 3.36 0.67 -6.17
C SER A 34 2.79 -0.75 -5.94
N GLU A 35 3.38 -1.76 -6.58
CA GLU A 35 2.86 -3.12 -6.53
C GLU A 35 3.72 -4.00 -5.62
N GLY A 36 3.10 -4.58 -4.56
CA GLY A 36 3.76 -5.45 -3.59
C GLY A 36 4.43 -6.68 -4.23
N VAL A 37 3.81 -7.22 -5.28
CA VAL A 37 4.33 -8.38 -6.05
C VAL A 37 5.70 -8.13 -6.68
N THR A 38 6.06 -6.87 -6.92
CA THR A 38 7.34 -6.49 -7.54
C THR A 38 8.53 -6.69 -6.58
N GLN A 39 8.29 -6.80 -5.27
CA GLN A 39 9.35 -7.01 -4.28
C GLN A 39 10.05 -8.36 -4.50
N GLU A 40 9.33 -9.42 -4.81
CA GLU A 40 9.91 -10.74 -5.08
C GLU A 40 10.75 -10.75 -6.36
N GLU A 41 10.31 -10.05 -7.39
CA GLU A 41 11.00 -9.96 -8.68
C GLU A 41 12.32 -9.20 -8.58
N ILE A 42 12.32 -8.07 -7.89
CA ILE A 42 13.51 -7.19 -7.76
C ILE A 42 14.48 -7.74 -6.71
N GLY A 43 13.97 -8.26 -5.59
CA GLY A 43 14.79 -8.76 -4.48
C GLY A 43 15.67 -9.98 -4.81
N ARG A 44 15.46 -10.62 -5.96
CA ARG A 44 16.32 -11.72 -6.46
C ARG A 44 17.66 -11.24 -7.01
N HIS A 45 17.80 -9.94 -7.26
CA HIS A 45 18.99 -9.38 -7.88
C HIS A 45 19.96 -8.83 -6.83
N LEU A 46 21.18 -9.35 -6.79
CA LEU A 46 22.24 -9.00 -5.83
C LEU A 46 22.61 -7.50 -5.80
N TRP A 47 22.35 -6.79 -6.88
CA TRP A 47 22.67 -5.36 -7.05
C TRP A 47 21.50 -4.43 -6.74
N ALA A 48 20.31 -4.96 -6.41
CA ALA A 48 19.14 -4.18 -6.11
C ALA A 48 18.97 -4.03 -4.60
N GLU A 49 18.90 -2.79 -4.13
CA GLU A 49 18.47 -2.46 -2.78
C GLU A 49 16.99 -2.07 -2.81
N LEU A 50 16.16 -2.82 -2.09
CA LEU A 50 14.74 -2.52 -1.95
C LEU A 50 14.54 -1.65 -0.72
N ARG A 51 13.95 -0.48 -0.93
CA ARG A 51 13.54 0.41 0.15
C ARG A 51 12.06 0.75 0.00
N PRO A 52 11.20 0.23 0.87
CA PRO A 52 9.80 0.64 0.89
C PRO A 52 9.66 2.11 1.32
N MET A 53 8.64 2.78 0.78
CA MET A 53 8.23 4.11 1.19
C MET A 53 6.87 3.97 1.88
N TRP A 54 6.78 4.47 3.12
CA TRP A 54 5.52 4.52 3.83
C TRP A 54 4.69 5.75 3.42
N ASN A 55 3.46 5.82 3.91
CA ASN A 55 2.61 6.99 3.77
C ASN A 55 3.28 8.22 4.43
N MET A 56 2.87 9.42 4.03
CA MET A 56 3.42 10.67 4.55
C MET A 56 3.21 10.81 6.06
N PRO A 57 4.16 11.44 6.78
CA PRO A 57 3.95 11.84 8.15
C PRO A 57 2.80 12.86 8.25
N ARG A 58 2.21 12.95 9.43
CA ARG A 58 1.03 13.79 9.66
C ARG A 58 1.26 15.26 9.24
N GLU A 59 2.42 15.81 9.58
CA GLU A 59 2.79 17.19 9.26
C GLU A 59 2.90 17.41 7.73
N GLY A 60 3.56 16.51 7.04
CA GLY A 60 3.70 16.56 5.57
C GLY A 60 2.35 16.41 4.87
N PHE A 61 1.52 15.50 5.35
CA PHE A 61 0.18 15.28 4.83
C PHE A 61 -0.73 16.50 5.09
N GLN A 62 -0.61 17.14 6.26
CA GLN A 62 -1.35 18.37 6.57
C GLN A 62 -0.97 19.50 5.63
N GLN A 63 0.32 19.71 5.37
CA GLN A 63 0.79 20.71 4.41
C GLN A 63 0.24 20.47 3.01
N LEU A 64 0.15 19.21 2.59
CA LEU A 64 -0.45 18.85 1.31
C LEU A 64 -1.97 19.14 1.29
N TYR A 65 -2.68 18.73 2.35
CA TYR A 65 -4.10 18.98 2.52
C TYR A 65 -4.43 20.49 2.50
N GLU A 66 -3.64 21.31 3.18
CA GLU A 66 -3.84 22.77 3.23
C GLU A 66 -3.74 23.43 1.85
N LYS A 67 -2.91 22.91 0.97
CA LYS A 67 -2.76 23.39 -0.42
C LYS A 67 -3.92 23.07 -1.34
N LEU A 68 -4.82 22.16 -0.97
CA LEU A 68 -5.99 21.85 -1.78
C LEU A 68 -6.97 23.05 -1.76
N PRO A 69 -7.44 23.52 -2.92
CA PRO A 69 -8.37 24.64 -2.99
C PRO A 69 -9.80 24.19 -2.66
N GLY A 70 -10.68 25.20 -2.40
CA GLY A 70 -12.10 25.00 -2.20
C GLY A 70 -12.51 24.50 -0.80
N PRO A 71 -13.79 24.24 -0.59
CA PRO A 71 -14.31 23.73 0.66
C PRO A 71 -13.82 22.32 0.92
N LYS A 72 -13.47 22.03 2.16
CA LYS A 72 -12.92 20.73 2.59
C LYS A 72 -13.34 20.43 4.03
N PRO A 73 -13.46 19.13 4.40
CA PRO A 73 -13.78 18.75 5.77
C PRO A 73 -12.66 19.09 6.73
N PRO A 74 -12.84 18.98 8.04
CA PRO A 74 -11.73 19.11 8.98
C PRO A 74 -10.57 18.15 8.65
N PHE A 75 -9.33 18.59 8.86
CA PHE A 75 -8.12 17.80 8.60
C PHE A 75 -8.17 16.39 9.20
N GLU A 76 -8.68 16.27 10.44
CA GLU A 76 -8.78 14.99 11.15
C GLU A 76 -9.64 13.95 10.40
N GLU A 77 -10.66 14.41 9.71
CA GLU A 77 -11.50 13.55 8.90
C GLU A 77 -10.74 13.05 7.66
N ALA A 78 -10.05 13.93 6.95
CA ALA A 78 -9.21 13.55 5.82
C ALA A 78 -8.08 12.60 6.24
N TRP A 79 -7.43 12.86 7.38
CA TRP A 79 -6.40 12.02 7.96
C TRP A 79 -6.93 10.63 8.30
N ARG A 80 -8.08 10.57 8.99
CA ARG A 80 -8.72 9.31 9.40
C ARG A 80 -8.99 8.37 8.22
N TRP A 81 -9.33 8.91 7.05
CA TRP A 81 -9.61 8.11 5.86
C TRP A 81 -8.40 7.82 5.00
N ALA A 82 -7.54 8.79 4.80
CA ALA A 82 -6.39 8.65 3.90
C ALA A 82 -5.14 8.06 4.59
N GLY A 83 -4.99 8.21 5.92
CA GLY A 83 -3.85 7.66 6.68
C GLY A 83 -2.49 8.14 6.17
N GLY A 84 -2.40 9.41 5.74
CA GLY A 84 -1.16 9.96 5.19
C GLY A 84 -0.91 9.64 3.71
N ASN A 85 -1.83 8.97 3.03
CA ASN A 85 -1.65 8.58 1.62
C ASN A 85 -2.07 9.70 0.66
N PRO A 86 -1.14 10.29 -0.14
CA PRO A 86 -1.46 11.40 -1.03
C PRO A 86 -2.46 11.04 -2.13
N ARG A 87 -2.41 9.80 -2.62
CA ARG A 87 -3.34 9.33 -3.66
C ARG A 87 -4.77 9.22 -3.14
N MET A 88 -4.94 8.75 -1.90
CA MET A 88 -6.26 8.69 -1.27
C MET A 88 -6.78 10.08 -0.96
N LEU A 89 -5.93 11.01 -0.53
CA LEU A 89 -6.30 12.42 -0.40
C LEU A 89 -6.81 13.00 -1.72
N GLY A 90 -6.10 12.76 -2.82
CA GLY A 90 -6.53 13.18 -4.15
C GLY A 90 -7.88 12.59 -4.54
N ARG A 91 -8.09 11.29 -4.29
CA ARG A 91 -9.38 10.63 -4.57
C ARG A 91 -10.54 11.19 -3.76
N LEU A 92 -10.33 11.47 -2.47
CA LEU A 92 -11.34 12.12 -1.62
C LEU A 92 -11.68 13.51 -2.16
N TYR A 93 -10.67 14.30 -2.50
CA TYR A 93 -10.85 15.64 -3.07
C TYR A 93 -11.59 15.61 -4.41
N GLU A 94 -11.18 14.77 -5.36
CA GLU A 94 -11.80 14.61 -6.69
C GLU A 94 -13.25 14.15 -6.64
N ASN A 95 -13.63 13.41 -5.59
CA ASN A 95 -15.01 12.97 -5.37
C ASN A 95 -15.79 13.88 -4.39
N GLY A 96 -15.34 15.13 -4.19
CA GLY A 96 -16.07 16.09 -3.34
C GLY A 96 -16.13 15.67 -1.88
N TRP A 97 -15.15 14.89 -1.41
CA TRP A 97 -15.05 14.35 -0.06
C TRP A 97 -16.13 13.30 0.28
N ASP A 98 -16.78 12.75 -0.74
CA ASP A 98 -17.71 11.63 -0.57
C ASP A 98 -16.93 10.32 -0.35
N VAL A 99 -16.77 9.96 0.92
CA VAL A 99 -16.07 8.75 1.35
C VAL A 99 -16.77 7.49 0.85
N GLU A 100 -18.11 7.49 0.82
CA GLU A 100 -18.89 6.33 0.37
C GLU A 100 -18.62 6.03 -1.11
N GLU A 101 -18.62 7.05 -1.95
CA GLU A 101 -18.31 6.89 -3.37
C GLU A 101 -16.87 6.36 -3.59
N VAL A 102 -15.89 6.88 -2.82
CA VAL A 102 -14.51 6.39 -2.90
C VAL A 102 -14.40 4.93 -2.46
N VAL A 103 -15.10 4.54 -1.38
CA VAL A 103 -15.14 3.15 -0.89
C VAL A 103 -15.74 2.23 -1.94
N LEU A 104 -16.88 2.57 -2.52
CA LEU A 104 -17.55 1.76 -3.54
C LEU A 104 -16.70 1.58 -4.81
N ARG A 105 -16.03 2.63 -5.25
CA ARG A 105 -15.08 2.55 -6.38
C ARG A 105 -13.91 1.63 -6.03
N LEU A 106 -13.35 1.77 -4.83
CA LEU A 106 -12.25 0.95 -4.36
C LEU A 106 -12.63 -0.54 -4.29
N MET A 107 -13.85 -0.86 -3.80
CA MET A 107 -14.36 -2.23 -3.80
C MET A 107 -14.37 -2.84 -5.19
N ARG A 108 -14.81 -2.10 -6.22
CA ARG A 108 -14.81 -2.56 -7.61
C ARG A 108 -13.39 -2.73 -8.15
N GLU A 109 -12.54 -1.73 -7.97
CA GLU A 109 -11.15 -1.74 -8.44
C GLU A 109 -10.33 -2.87 -7.83
N LYS A 110 -10.59 -3.19 -6.56
CA LYS A 110 -9.90 -4.25 -5.82
C LYS A 110 -10.56 -5.63 -5.97
N GLY A 111 -11.65 -5.72 -6.72
CA GLY A 111 -12.36 -6.97 -6.96
C GLY A 111 -12.89 -7.62 -5.67
N LEU A 112 -13.41 -6.81 -4.73
CA LEU A 112 -14.03 -7.30 -3.50
C LEU A 112 -15.44 -7.82 -3.79
N THR A 113 -15.51 -8.93 -4.52
CA THR A 113 -16.75 -9.57 -4.94
C THR A 113 -17.39 -10.36 -3.80
N ALA A 114 -18.69 -10.62 -3.92
CA ALA A 114 -19.40 -11.50 -2.96
C ALA A 114 -18.78 -12.92 -2.89
N GLU A 115 -18.23 -13.41 -4.00
CA GLU A 115 -17.54 -14.69 -4.02
C GLU A 115 -16.25 -14.65 -3.19
N PHE A 116 -15.42 -13.63 -3.39
CA PHE A 116 -14.20 -13.41 -2.60
C PHE A 116 -14.52 -13.29 -1.11
N VAL A 117 -15.54 -12.51 -0.77
CA VAL A 117 -15.95 -12.33 0.63
C VAL A 117 -16.49 -13.63 1.24
N ARG A 118 -17.31 -14.40 0.51
CA ARG A 118 -17.81 -15.70 1.00
C ARG A 118 -16.69 -16.71 1.25
N LEU A 119 -15.67 -16.71 0.40
CA LEU A 119 -14.52 -17.60 0.55
C LEU A 119 -13.69 -17.28 1.81
N TRP A 120 -13.50 -16.00 2.10
CA TRP A 120 -12.55 -15.55 3.11
C TRP A 120 -13.19 -14.86 4.34
N GLY A 121 -14.53 -14.74 4.40
CA GLY A 121 -15.30 -13.87 5.30
C GLY A 121 -14.76 -13.78 6.72
N ARG A 122 -14.75 -14.91 7.48
CA ARG A 122 -14.25 -14.92 8.86
C ARG A 122 -12.80 -14.41 9.01
N ARG A 123 -11.96 -14.68 8.02
CA ARG A 123 -10.56 -14.24 8.03
C ARG A 123 -10.45 -12.75 7.75
N LEU A 124 -11.26 -12.26 6.83
CA LEU A 124 -11.35 -10.83 6.52
C LEU A 124 -11.93 -10.05 7.69
N GLU A 125 -12.97 -10.57 8.38
CA GLU A 125 -13.52 -9.97 9.60
C GLU A 125 -12.43 -9.78 10.65
N ALA A 126 -11.68 -10.86 10.96
CA ALA A 126 -10.58 -10.79 11.90
C ALA A 126 -9.50 -9.78 11.48
N ALA A 127 -9.13 -9.76 10.19
CA ALA A 127 -8.13 -8.85 9.66
C ALA A 127 -8.59 -7.39 9.65
N VAL A 128 -9.87 -7.12 9.45
CA VAL A 128 -10.45 -5.77 9.55
C VAL A 128 -10.34 -5.22 10.97
N GLU A 129 -10.55 -6.08 11.98
CA GLU A 129 -10.40 -5.69 13.39
C GLU A 129 -8.92 -5.55 13.79
N ASP A 130 -8.08 -6.54 13.42
CA ASP A 130 -6.63 -6.48 13.64
C ASP A 130 -5.88 -7.12 12.48
N PRO A 131 -5.16 -6.34 11.64
CA PRO A 131 -4.41 -6.87 10.51
C PRO A 131 -3.31 -7.86 10.94
N GLU A 132 -2.87 -7.84 12.20
CA GLU A 132 -1.90 -8.77 12.73
C GLU A 132 -2.37 -10.24 12.70
N THR A 133 -3.67 -10.47 12.64
CA THR A 133 -4.26 -11.82 12.46
C THR A 133 -3.83 -12.49 11.16
N LEU A 134 -3.45 -11.71 10.16
CA LEU A 134 -2.88 -12.23 8.91
C LEU A 134 -1.45 -12.76 9.09
N TRP A 135 -0.73 -12.29 10.10
CA TRP A 135 0.65 -12.70 10.42
C TRP A 135 0.70 -13.87 11.40
N THR A 136 -0.09 -13.85 12.44
CA THR A 136 0.00 -14.74 13.60
C THR A 136 -0.49 -16.18 13.38
N GLY A 137 -0.57 -16.63 12.14
CA GLY A 137 -0.74 -18.06 11.81
C GLY A 137 -2.17 -18.52 11.64
N GLY A 138 -3.11 -17.63 11.57
CA GLY A 138 -4.50 -17.98 11.31
C GLY A 138 -4.95 -17.81 9.88
N ALA A 139 -4.26 -17.04 9.07
CA ALA A 139 -4.63 -16.77 7.68
C ALA A 139 -3.91 -17.75 6.72
N PRO A 140 -4.63 -18.34 5.76
CA PRO A 140 -4.02 -19.09 4.66
C PRO A 140 -3.10 -18.18 3.83
N GLU A 141 -1.98 -18.74 3.37
CA GLU A 141 -1.02 -18.03 2.53
C GLU A 141 -1.67 -17.46 1.25
N GLU A 142 -2.63 -18.19 0.69
CA GLU A 142 -3.39 -17.79 -0.48
C GLU A 142 -4.18 -16.49 -0.24
N LEU A 143 -4.76 -16.32 0.95
CA LEU A 143 -5.45 -15.07 1.30
C LEU A 143 -4.47 -13.91 1.39
N VAL A 144 -3.33 -14.10 2.03
CA VAL A 144 -2.30 -13.06 2.15
C VAL A 144 -1.84 -12.62 0.76
N LYS A 145 -1.50 -13.57 -0.12
CA LYS A 145 -1.10 -13.30 -1.51
C LYS A 145 -2.18 -12.55 -2.29
N GLU A 146 -3.45 -12.93 -2.13
CA GLU A 146 -4.57 -12.24 -2.77
C GLU A 146 -4.72 -10.79 -2.28
N LEU A 147 -4.55 -10.55 -0.99
CA LEU A 147 -4.62 -9.20 -0.42
C LEU A 147 -3.44 -8.32 -0.88
N GLU A 148 -2.24 -8.89 -0.96
CA GLU A 148 -1.05 -8.21 -1.50
C GLU A 148 -1.20 -7.93 -3.00
N ALA A 149 -1.62 -8.91 -3.80
CA ALA A 149 -1.82 -8.75 -5.24
C ALA A 149 -2.88 -7.69 -5.58
N ARG A 150 -3.88 -7.53 -4.71
CA ARG A 150 -4.90 -6.46 -4.82
C ARG A 150 -4.42 -5.13 -4.26
N ASN A 151 -3.20 -5.05 -3.71
CA ASN A 151 -2.69 -3.89 -3.00
C ASN A 151 -3.69 -3.40 -1.92
N LEU A 152 -4.17 -4.31 -1.09
CA LEU A 152 -5.03 -4.00 0.06
C LEU A 152 -4.21 -3.88 1.33
N ILE A 153 -3.14 -4.68 1.45
CA ILE A 153 -2.25 -4.71 2.61
C ILE A 153 -0.80 -4.47 2.22
N VAL A 154 -0.01 -4.08 3.20
CA VAL A 154 1.45 -4.15 3.19
C VAL A 154 1.85 -5.23 4.19
N TYR A 155 2.52 -6.26 3.71
CA TYR A 155 2.92 -7.41 4.51
C TYR A 155 4.40 -7.33 4.86
N ASN A 156 4.79 -7.90 6.00
CA ASN A 156 6.19 -7.97 6.43
C ASN A 156 6.85 -6.62 6.73
N ILE A 157 6.15 -5.77 7.51
CA ILE A 157 6.62 -4.44 7.91
C ILE A 157 7.33 -4.42 9.28
N TYR A 158 7.80 -5.56 9.76
CA TYR A 158 8.35 -5.71 11.12
C TYR A 158 9.62 -4.92 11.37
N ASP A 159 10.46 -4.72 10.36
CA ASP A 159 11.69 -3.96 10.52
C ASP A 159 11.47 -2.47 10.28
N ARG A 160 11.42 -1.73 11.37
CA ARG A 160 11.17 -0.29 11.36
C ARG A 160 12.43 0.55 11.51
N ARG A 161 13.61 -0.03 11.32
CA ARG A 161 14.84 0.76 11.31
C ARG A 161 14.83 1.75 10.14
N PRO A 162 15.06 3.05 10.39
CA PRO A 162 14.97 4.08 9.34
C PRO A 162 15.85 3.79 8.11
N SER A 163 16.96 3.06 8.28
CA SER A 163 17.87 2.70 7.18
C SER A 163 17.23 1.81 6.11
N PHE A 164 16.15 1.09 6.43
CA PHE A 164 15.44 0.22 5.49
C PHE A 164 14.26 0.90 4.78
N TRP A 165 13.94 2.13 5.16
CA TRP A 165 12.80 2.87 4.61
C TRP A 165 13.26 4.12 3.88
N ILE A 166 12.45 4.57 2.93
CA ILE A 166 12.60 5.91 2.36
C ILE A 166 11.79 6.85 3.24
N ASP A 167 12.43 7.94 3.67
CA ASP A 167 11.90 8.94 4.58
C ASP A 167 11.69 8.39 6.01
N GLN A 168 10.61 7.70 6.29
CA GLN A 168 10.30 7.15 7.61
C GLN A 168 9.62 5.78 7.53
N PRO A 169 9.83 4.92 8.52
CA PRO A 169 9.07 3.68 8.65
C PRO A 169 7.62 3.98 9.07
N PRO A 170 6.70 3.00 8.93
CA PRO A 170 5.39 3.07 9.55
C PRO A 170 5.50 3.17 11.08
N PRO A 171 4.49 3.71 11.79
CA PRO A 171 4.43 3.64 13.25
C PRO A 171 4.45 2.18 13.74
N GLU A 172 4.86 1.95 14.97
CA GLU A 172 4.96 0.57 15.50
C GLU A 172 3.62 -0.16 15.47
N ARG A 173 2.59 0.49 15.92
CA ARG A 173 1.22 0.01 15.82
C ARG A 173 0.26 1.21 15.89
N ASP A 174 -0.72 1.22 15.01
CA ASP A 174 -1.80 2.20 15.02
C ASP A 174 -3.10 1.52 14.58
N PRO A 175 -3.90 1.00 15.53
CA PRO A 175 -5.14 0.29 15.20
C PRO A 175 -6.18 1.19 14.52
N GLU A 176 -6.18 2.50 14.77
CA GLU A 176 -7.12 3.44 14.14
C GLU A 176 -6.85 3.54 12.65
N LEU A 177 -5.58 3.61 12.27
CA LEU A 177 -5.14 3.60 10.88
C LEU A 177 -5.07 2.20 10.26
N GLY A 178 -5.33 1.15 11.05
CA GLY A 178 -5.25 -0.24 10.58
C GLY A 178 -3.81 -0.73 10.39
N ILE A 179 -2.90 -0.29 11.25
CA ILE A 179 -1.48 -0.65 11.23
C ILE A 179 -1.19 -1.59 12.39
N GLY A 180 -0.81 -2.82 12.07
CA GLY A 180 -0.32 -3.82 13.02
C GLY A 180 1.21 -3.76 13.18
N LYS A 181 1.77 -4.76 13.86
CA LYS A 181 3.23 -4.89 14.02
C LYS A 181 3.91 -5.36 12.74
N ASN A 182 3.35 -6.36 12.08
CA ASN A 182 3.94 -7.03 10.93
C ASN A 182 3.15 -6.80 9.63
N VAL A 183 1.86 -6.45 9.76
CA VAL A 183 0.95 -6.23 8.62
C VAL A 183 0.17 -4.95 8.83
N ALA A 184 -0.06 -4.21 7.76
CA ALA A 184 -0.94 -3.04 7.77
C ALA A 184 -1.86 -3.03 6.55
N TRP A 185 -3.04 -2.44 6.69
CA TRP A 185 -3.82 -2.01 5.54
C TRP A 185 -3.08 -0.88 4.80
N GLN A 186 -3.19 -0.83 3.48
CA GLN A 186 -2.57 0.23 2.67
C GLN A 186 -2.97 1.63 3.15
N THR A 187 -4.24 1.78 3.51
CA THR A 187 -4.81 2.96 4.16
C THR A 187 -6.08 2.56 4.92
N PRO A 188 -6.59 3.41 5.83
CA PRO A 188 -7.86 3.15 6.51
C PRO A 188 -9.04 2.93 5.56
N ILE A 189 -9.09 3.63 4.42
CA ILE A 189 -10.17 3.47 3.44
C ILE A 189 -10.11 2.12 2.70
N HIS A 190 -8.93 1.49 2.57
CA HIS A 190 -8.83 0.12 2.06
C HIS A 190 -9.43 -0.89 3.05
N ARG A 191 -9.16 -0.71 4.35
CA ARG A 191 -9.80 -1.49 5.41
C ARG A 191 -11.31 -1.33 5.38
N GLU A 192 -11.80 -0.08 5.23
CA GLU A 192 -13.23 0.20 5.17
C GLU A 192 -13.88 -0.44 3.94
N ALA A 193 -13.21 -0.46 2.80
CA ALA A 193 -13.72 -1.13 1.60
C ALA A 193 -13.94 -2.64 1.84
N VAL A 194 -13.03 -3.30 2.55
CA VAL A 194 -13.20 -4.71 2.94
C VAL A 194 -14.32 -4.86 3.97
N ARG A 195 -14.40 -4.00 4.98
CA ARG A 195 -15.49 -4.00 5.97
C ARG A 195 -16.85 -3.86 5.29
N ARG A 196 -16.97 -2.94 4.33
CA ARG A 196 -18.22 -2.71 3.59
C ARG A 196 -18.57 -3.91 2.71
N ALA A 197 -17.58 -4.53 2.07
CA ALA A 197 -17.79 -5.74 1.28
C ALA A 197 -18.34 -6.91 2.14
N LEU A 198 -17.84 -7.06 3.36
CA LEU A 198 -18.34 -8.04 4.33
C LEU A 198 -19.80 -7.80 4.71
N GLY A 199 -20.20 -6.54 4.87
CA GLY A 199 -21.59 -6.18 5.21
C GLY A 199 -22.59 -6.36 4.08
N ASN A 200 -22.14 -6.61 2.84
CA ASN A 200 -22.99 -6.78 1.66
C ASN A 200 -23.27 -8.25 1.30
N VAL A 201 -22.79 -9.21 2.08
CA VAL A 201 -22.89 -10.66 1.88
C VAL A 201 -23.58 -11.33 3.05
#